data_13bd6212f664087f7684c4b6574df888
#
_entry.id   13bd6212f664087f7684c4b6574df888
#
_cell.length_a   1.000
_cell.length_b   1.000
_cell.length_c   1.000
_cell.angle_alpha   90.00
_cell.angle_beta   90.00
_cell.angle_gamma   90.00
#
_symmetry.space_group_name_H-M   'P 1'
#
loop_
_entity.id
_entity.type
_entity.pdbx_description
1 polymer ?
#
loop_
_entity_poly.entity_id
_entity_poly.type
_entity_poly.pdbx_seq_one_letter_code
_entity_poly.pdbx_strand_id
1 'polypeptide(L)'
;MSHPTPETGSGPAPLRFAYGTNGLTDLRLTDALALLSDLGYDGVSLTLDHMHLDPLAPDLASRTRRVARDLERYGLGVAVETGARYVLDARRKHHPTLLEPDPQARAARVDLLLRAVRVAADLGAAAVQCFSGVLPPGEPEETAWRRLADTIGPVADAAAAAGVALAVEPEPGHLLADLAGFHRLRTALGDPAALGLTLDIGHCQCLEPAPPAACVRAAAPWVRHVQIEDMRRGVHEHLPFGDGEIDFPPVLEALRATGYRGLVGVELPRHSHAGPELARASLRFLRDAERAASEGGIRC
;
A
#
# COMPACT_ATOMS: atom_id res chain seq x y z
N MET A 1 -52.41 -13.68 5.30
CA MET A 1 -51.03 -14.21 5.38
C MET A 1 -50.12 -13.13 4.82
N SER A 2 -49.53 -12.34 5.70
CA SER A 2 -48.66 -11.22 5.32
C SER A 2 -47.22 -11.78 5.18
N HIS A 3 -46.65 -11.65 4.01
CA HIS A 3 -45.25 -11.98 3.76
C HIS A 3 -44.37 -10.93 4.42
N PRO A 4 -43.34 -11.33 5.21
CA PRO A 4 -42.35 -10.38 5.70
C PRO A 4 -41.52 -9.86 4.55
N THR A 5 -41.46 -8.54 4.38
CA THR A 5 -40.52 -7.83 3.50
C THR A 5 -39.09 -8.09 4.05
N PRO A 6 -38.12 -8.44 3.21
CA PRO A 6 -36.73 -8.54 3.68
C PRO A 6 -36.23 -7.14 4.04
N GLU A 7 -35.82 -6.97 5.29
CA GLU A 7 -35.09 -5.79 5.73
C GLU A 7 -33.76 -5.70 4.95
N THR A 8 -33.68 -4.78 4.02
CA THR A 8 -32.42 -4.40 3.37
C THR A 8 -31.60 -3.55 4.33
N GLY A 9 -30.90 -4.18 5.23
CA GLY A 9 -29.85 -3.55 6.03
C GLY A 9 -28.64 -3.21 5.15
N SER A 10 -28.73 -2.16 4.33
CA SER A 10 -27.61 -1.71 3.50
C SER A 10 -26.78 -0.64 4.21
N GLY A 11 -26.16 -1.00 5.33
CA GLY A 11 -25.02 -0.25 5.84
C GLY A 11 -23.79 -0.48 4.92
N PRO A 12 -22.84 0.46 4.86
CA PRO A 12 -21.62 0.22 4.11
C PRO A 12 -20.90 -1.03 4.64
N ALA A 13 -20.39 -1.88 3.73
CA ALA A 13 -19.70 -3.12 4.10
C ALA A 13 -18.48 -2.81 5.00
N PRO A 14 -18.12 -3.72 5.93
CA PRO A 14 -16.96 -3.56 6.81
C PRO A 14 -15.68 -3.43 5.99
N LEU A 15 -14.69 -2.73 6.55
CA LEU A 15 -13.36 -2.62 5.96
C LEU A 15 -12.64 -3.97 6.02
N ARG A 16 -11.82 -4.22 5.02
CA ARG A 16 -10.97 -5.40 4.92
C ARG A 16 -9.56 -5.03 5.33
N PHE A 17 -9.06 -5.66 6.39
CA PHE A 17 -7.72 -5.37 6.91
C PHE A 17 -6.68 -6.38 6.44
N ALA A 18 -5.50 -5.88 6.11
CA ALA A 18 -4.30 -6.65 5.78
C ALA A 18 -3.14 -6.25 6.69
N TYR A 19 -2.06 -7.02 6.66
CA TYR A 19 -0.82 -6.71 7.35
C TYR A 19 0.36 -6.83 6.39
N GLY A 20 1.31 -5.89 6.46
CA GLY A 20 2.50 -5.86 5.63
C GLY A 20 3.51 -6.94 5.99
N THR A 21 3.95 -7.73 5.02
CA THR A 21 4.99 -8.75 5.26
C THR A 21 6.35 -8.14 5.60
N ASN A 22 6.56 -6.85 5.29
CA ASN A 22 7.73 -6.08 5.73
C ASN A 22 7.82 -5.94 7.27
N GLY A 23 6.70 -6.09 7.98
CA GLY A 23 6.61 -6.17 9.45
C GLY A 23 6.70 -7.62 9.99
N LEU A 24 6.92 -8.63 9.15
CA LEU A 24 6.99 -10.05 9.51
C LEU A 24 8.23 -10.75 8.92
N THR A 25 9.30 -10.01 8.66
CA THR A 25 10.51 -10.53 7.98
C THR A 25 11.24 -11.60 8.78
N ASP A 26 10.96 -11.75 10.08
CA ASP A 26 11.51 -12.82 10.92
C ASP A 26 10.75 -14.15 10.80
N LEU A 27 9.63 -14.16 10.06
CA LEU A 27 8.86 -15.36 9.75
C LEU A 27 9.07 -15.80 8.30
N ARG A 28 8.91 -17.12 8.05
CA ARG A 28 8.74 -17.57 6.66
C ARG A 28 7.40 -17.09 6.13
N LEU A 29 7.29 -16.86 4.83
CA LEU A 29 6.05 -16.36 4.24
C LEU A 29 4.83 -17.25 4.57
N THR A 30 4.96 -18.57 4.46
CA THR A 30 3.85 -19.50 4.76
C THR A 30 3.41 -19.40 6.23
N ASP A 31 4.36 -19.21 7.16
CA ASP A 31 4.07 -19.05 8.59
C ASP A 31 3.39 -17.70 8.86
N ALA A 32 3.83 -16.64 8.17
CA ALA A 32 3.21 -15.32 8.23
C ALA A 32 1.76 -15.35 7.69
N LEU A 33 1.51 -16.00 6.56
CA LEU A 33 0.16 -16.14 6.01
C LEU A 33 -0.76 -16.94 6.93
N ALA A 34 -0.28 -18.06 7.50
CA ALA A 34 -1.03 -18.83 8.48
C ALA A 34 -1.40 -17.99 9.70
N LEU A 35 -0.43 -17.26 10.27
CA LEU A 35 -0.63 -16.36 11.40
C LEU A 35 -1.70 -15.31 11.11
N LEU A 36 -1.63 -14.63 9.95
CA LEU A 36 -2.59 -13.59 9.57
C LEU A 36 -4.00 -14.15 9.41
N SER A 37 -4.14 -15.32 8.80
CA SER A 37 -5.41 -16.02 8.69
C SER A 37 -5.98 -16.40 10.08
N ASP A 38 -5.15 -16.96 10.96
CA ASP A 38 -5.56 -17.35 12.33
C ASP A 38 -5.97 -16.15 13.18
N LEU A 39 -5.37 -14.99 12.95
CA LEU A 39 -5.74 -13.73 13.62
C LEU A 39 -7.05 -13.14 13.07
N GLY A 40 -7.49 -13.51 11.87
CA GLY A 40 -8.70 -13.00 11.22
C GLY A 40 -8.47 -11.78 10.33
N TYR A 41 -7.28 -11.62 9.78
CA TYR A 41 -7.04 -10.66 8.70
C TYR A 41 -7.72 -11.09 7.41
N ASP A 42 -8.16 -10.11 6.61
CA ASP A 42 -8.82 -10.33 5.32
C ASP A 42 -7.81 -10.49 4.17
N GLY A 43 -6.53 -10.17 4.43
CA GLY A 43 -5.50 -10.24 3.40
C GLY A 43 -4.09 -9.91 3.92
N VAL A 44 -3.17 -9.79 2.98
CA VAL A 44 -1.77 -9.48 3.20
C VAL A 44 -1.30 -8.40 2.22
N SER A 45 -0.51 -7.44 2.69
CA SER A 45 0.31 -6.57 1.84
C SER A 45 1.66 -7.26 1.64
N LEU A 46 1.83 -7.89 0.50
CA LEU A 46 3.01 -8.68 0.18
C LEU A 46 4.12 -7.78 -0.38
N THR A 47 5.10 -7.46 0.44
CA THR A 47 6.32 -6.78 0.00
C THR A 47 7.22 -7.77 -0.74
N LEU A 48 7.58 -7.45 -1.98
CA LEU A 48 8.49 -8.27 -2.78
C LEU A 48 9.93 -8.07 -2.30
N ASP A 49 10.46 -9.03 -1.58
CA ASP A 49 11.83 -9.03 -1.07
C ASP A 49 12.42 -10.45 -1.00
N HIS A 50 13.72 -10.52 -0.72
CA HIS A 50 14.46 -11.78 -0.64
C HIS A 50 14.02 -12.69 0.52
N MET A 51 13.34 -12.13 1.53
CA MET A 51 12.88 -12.89 2.71
C MET A 51 11.64 -13.71 2.41
N HIS A 52 10.72 -13.18 1.58
CA HIS A 52 9.43 -13.78 1.32
C HIS A 52 9.25 -14.22 -0.13
N LEU A 53 9.07 -13.28 -1.05
CA LEU A 53 8.97 -13.54 -2.48
C LEU A 53 9.99 -12.69 -3.22
N ASP A 54 11.17 -13.25 -3.46
CA ASP A 54 12.27 -12.58 -4.12
C ASP A 54 11.93 -12.31 -5.60
N PRO A 55 11.76 -11.03 -5.98
CA PRO A 55 11.41 -10.66 -7.36
C PRO A 55 12.54 -10.93 -8.36
N LEU A 56 13.78 -11.16 -7.88
CA LEU A 56 14.96 -11.42 -8.71
C LEU A 56 15.26 -12.94 -8.81
N ALA A 57 14.51 -13.79 -8.10
CA ALA A 57 14.71 -15.22 -8.16
C ALA A 57 14.51 -15.78 -9.57
N PRO A 58 15.37 -16.67 -10.07
CA PRO A 58 15.25 -17.25 -11.40
C PRO A 58 13.97 -18.10 -11.56
N ASP A 59 13.44 -18.61 -10.47
CA ASP A 59 12.21 -19.43 -10.40
C ASP A 59 10.99 -18.63 -9.89
N LEU A 60 10.98 -17.29 -10.02
CA LEU A 60 9.93 -16.40 -9.53
C LEU A 60 8.52 -16.89 -9.89
N ALA A 61 8.26 -17.25 -11.14
CA ALA A 61 6.95 -17.72 -11.57
C ALA A 61 6.47 -18.98 -10.80
N SER A 62 7.39 -19.89 -10.49
CA SER A 62 7.09 -21.08 -9.70
C SER A 62 6.80 -20.73 -8.23
N ARG A 63 7.55 -19.79 -7.67
CA ARG A 63 7.32 -19.25 -6.31
C ARG A 63 5.99 -18.52 -6.21
N THR A 64 5.66 -17.69 -7.20
CA THR A 64 4.39 -16.95 -7.27
C THR A 64 3.21 -17.92 -7.27
N ARG A 65 3.24 -18.99 -8.08
CA ARG A 65 2.19 -20.03 -8.08
C ARG A 65 2.04 -20.74 -6.72
N ARG A 66 3.13 -20.88 -5.96
CA ARG A 66 3.07 -21.45 -4.61
C ARG A 66 2.38 -20.48 -3.65
N VAL A 67 2.76 -19.21 -3.70
CA VAL A 67 2.11 -18.15 -2.90
C VAL A 67 0.62 -18.06 -3.23
N ALA A 68 0.23 -18.14 -4.50
CA ALA A 68 -1.18 -18.15 -4.91
C ALA A 68 -1.98 -19.29 -4.22
N ARG A 69 -1.42 -20.52 -4.18
CA ARG A 69 -2.05 -21.64 -3.47
C ARG A 69 -2.12 -21.43 -1.96
N ASP A 70 -1.09 -20.82 -1.36
CA ASP A 70 -1.09 -20.53 0.08
C ASP A 70 -2.14 -19.46 0.40
N LEU A 71 -2.27 -18.41 -0.42
CA LEU A 71 -3.31 -17.38 -0.27
C LEU A 71 -4.71 -17.99 -0.37
N GLU A 72 -4.95 -18.85 -1.37
CA GLU A 72 -6.22 -19.56 -1.52
C GLU A 72 -6.51 -20.46 -0.31
N ARG A 73 -5.52 -21.24 0.14
CA ARG A 73 -5.62 -22.13 1.31
C ARG A 73 -6.01 -21.38 2.58
N TYR A 74 -5.46 -20.20 2.79
CA TYR A 74 -5.70 -19.39 3.98
C TYR A 74 -6.84 -18.38 3.81
N GLY A 75 -7.46 -18.29 2.63
CA GLY A 75 -8.56 -17.36 2.37
C GLY A 75 -8.16 -15.89 2.40
N LEU A 76 -6.90 -15.57 2.09
CA LEU A 76 -6.36 -14.22 2.16
C LEU A 76 -6.37 -13.53 0.79
N GLY A 77 -6.88 -12.28 0.75
CA GLY A 77 -6.60 -11.37 -0.35
C GLY A 77 -5.17 -10.85 -0.33
N VAL A 78 -4.72 -10.23 -1.42
CA VAL A 78 -3.35 -9.72 -1.52
C VAL A 78 -3.29 -8.34 -2.19
N ALA A 79 -2.44 -7.45 -1.67
CA ALA A 79 -1.86 -6.30 -2.35
C ALA A 79 -0.36 -6.55 -2.53
N VAL A 80 0.24 -6.03 -3.60
CA VAL A 80 1.69 -6.19 -3.86
C VAL A 80 2.39 -4.86 -3.62
N GLU A 81 3.47 -4.91 -2.85
CA GLU A 81 4.28 -3.75 -2.48
C GLU A 81 5.73 -3.90 -2.94
N THR A 82 6.36 -2.78 -3.33
CA THR A 82 7.75 -2.76 -3.80
C THR A 82 8.70 -1.97 -2.90
N GLY A 83 8.27 -1.71 -1.67
CA GLY A 83 9.02 -0.94 -0.66
C GLY A 83 10.20 -1.67 -0.02
N ALA A 84 10.61 -2.85 -0.53
CA ALA A 84 11.75 -3.58 -0.01
C ALA A 84 13.05 -2.78 -0.11
N ARG A 85 13.80 -2.73 1.00
CA ARG A 85 14.85 -1.73 1.20
C ARG A 85 16.10 -1.95 0.35
N TYR A 86 16.56 -3.19 0.23
CA TYR A 86 17.88 -3.53 -0.32
C TYR A 86 17.84 -4.57 -1.45
N VAL A 87 16.72 -4.70 -2.16
CA VAL A 87 16.52 -5.71 -3.20
C VAL A 87 17.44 -5.52 -4.39
N LEU A 88 17.60 -4.27 -4.86
CA LEU A 88 18.42 -3.97 -6.05
C LEU A 88 19.85 -3.53 -5.71
N ASP A 89 20.07 -2.96 -4.53
CA ASP A 89 21.38 -2.51 -4.08
C ASP A 89 21.54 -2.83 -2.59
N ALA A 90 22.44 -3.75 -2.26
CA ALA A 90 22.69 -4.17 -0.88
C ALA A 90 23.35 -3.10 0.01
N ARG A 91 23.77 -1.97 -0.56
CA ARG A 91 24.48 -0.88 0.14
C ARG A 91 23.67 0.41 0.24
N ARG A 92 22.70 0.60 -0.66
CA ARG A 92 21.89 1.84 -0.72
C ARG A 92 20.40 1.51 -0.63
N LYS A 93 19.79 1.92 0.48
CA LYS A 93 18.36 1.72 0.73
C LYS A 93 17.52 2.29 -0.42
N HIS A 94 16.62 1.48 -0.97
CA HIS A 94 15.68 1.82 -2.06
C HIS A 94 16.34 2.22 -3.40
N HIS A 95 17.64 2.08 -3.56
CA HIS A 95 18.34 2.35 -4.82
C HIS A 95 18.50 1.09 -5.68
N PRO A 96 18.66 1.29 -7.02
CA PRO A 96 18.40 2.52 -7.75
C PRO A 96 16.93 2.90 -7.71
N THR A 97 16.63 4.22 -7.85
CA THR A 97 15.26 4.76 -7.91
C THR A 97 14.82 5.00 -9.35
N LEU A 98 13.57 5.44 -9.53
CA LEU A 98 13.06 5.91 -10.84
C LEU A 98 13.70 7.24 -11.29
N LEU A 99 14.42 7.91 -10.39
CA LEU A 99 15.02 9.24 -10.60
C LEU A 99 16.52 9.19 -10.89
N GLU A 100 17.16 8.02 -10.86
CA GLU A 100 18.61 7.90 -11.07
C GLU A 100 19.06 8.61 -12.36
N PRO A 101 20.16 9.38 -12.34
CA PRO A 101 20.73 9.97 -13.54
C PRO A 101 21.12 8.94 -14.58
N ASP A 102 21.67 7.81 -14.16
CA ASP A 102 22.05 6.71 -15.06
C ASP A 102 20.81 5.96 -15.60
N PRO A 103 20.62 5.91 -16.94
CA PRO A 103 19.51 5.19 -17.56
C PRO A 103 19.49 3.67 -17.25
N GLN A 104 20.66 3.04 -17.11
CA GLN A 104 20.74 1.60 -16.79
C GLN A 104 20.26 1.31 -15.37
N ALA A 105 20.63 2.18 -14.44
CA ALA A 105 20.16 2.07 -13.06
C ALA A 105 18.62 2.25 -12.99
N ARG A 106 18.04 3.24 -13.73
CA ARG A 106 16.57 3.38 -13.83
C ARG A 106 15.91 2.14 -14.43
N ALA A 107 16.51 1.58 -15.48
CA ALA A 107 15.97 0.39 -16.14
C ALA A 107 15.87 -0.80 -15.19
N ALA A 108 16.80 -0.96 -14.23
CA ALA A 108 16.73 -2.00 -13.21
C ALA A 108 15.51 -1.79 -12.28
N ARG A 109 15.20 -0.54 -11.90
CA ARG A 109 14.00 -0.24 -11.11
C ARG A 109 12.72 -0.49 -11.93
N VAL A 110 12.69 -0.09 -13.19
CA VAL A 110 11.56 -0.37 -14.09
C VAL A 110 11.33 -1.87 -14.24
N ASP A 111 12.40 -2.67 -14.45
CA ASP A 111 12.27 -4.15 -14.53
C ASP A 111 11.70 -4.74 -13.25
N LEU A 112 12.13 -4.27 -12.07
CA LEU A 112 11.54 -4.68 -10.80
C LEU A 112 10.04 -4.40 -10.75
N LEU A 113 9.59 -3.21 -11.16
CA LEU A 113 8.17 -2.86 -11.17
C LEU A 113 7.37 -3.69 -12.19
N LEU A 114 7.93 -3.95 -13.37
CA LEU A 114 7.32 -4.84 -14.37
C LEU A 114 7.19 -6.28 -13.87
N ARG A 115 8.16 -6.77 -13.09
CA ARG A 115 8.05 -8.07 -12.40
C ARG A 115 6.95 -8.04 -11.34
N ALA A 116 6.87 -6.96 -10.55
CA ALA A 116 5.82 -6.78 -9.55
C ALA A 116 4.42 -6.77 -10.18
N VAL A 117 4.25 -6.11 -11.33
CA VAL A 117 2.99 -6.13 -12.09
C VAL A 117 2.61 -7.56 -12.51
N ARG A 118 3.57 -8.35 -13.03
CA ARG A 118 3.31 -9.76 -13.38
C ARG A 118 2.93 -10.59 -12.16
N VAL A 119 3.68 -10.44 -11.05
CA VAL A 119 3.37 -11.13 -9.79
C VAL A 119 1.97 -10.75 -9.30
N ALA A 120 1.61 -9.47 -9.32
CA ALA A 120 0.30 -9.00 -8.92
C ALA A 120 -0.83 -9.61 -9.77
N ALA A 121 -0.67 -9.63 -11.09
CA ALA A 121 -1.62 -10.27 -12.00
C ALA A 121 -1.77 -11.78 -11.71
N ASP A 122 -0.66 -12.49 -11.52
CA ASP A 122 -0.65 -13.93 -11.22
C ASP A 122 -1.28 -14.27 -9.85
N LEU A 123 -1.21 -13.34 -8.89
CA LEU A 123 -1.80 -13.47 -7.55
C LEU A 123 -3.24 -12.93 -7.46
N GLY A 124 -3.75 -12.27 -8.50
CA GLY A 124 -5.06 -11.62 -8.46
C GLY A 124 -5.10 -10.36 -7.60
N ALA A 125 -3.96 -9.70 -7.38
CA ALA A 125 -3.89 -8.44 -6.67
C ALA A 125 -4.45 -7.29 -7.52
N ALA A 126 -5.23 -6.40 -6.90
CA ALA A 126 -5.83 -5.25 -7.60
C ALA A 126 -4.81 -4.14 -7.90
N ALA A 127 -3.74 -4.04 -7.11
CA ALA A 127 -2.76 -2.97 -7.20
C ALA A 127 -1.34 -3.43 -6.87
N VAL A 128 -0.38 -2.70 -7.46
CA VAL A 128 1.05 -2.71 -7.11
C VAL A 128 1.40 -1.33 -6.56
N GLN A 129 1.86 -1.27 -5.32
CA GLN A 129 2.42 -0.06 -4.72
C GLN A 129 3.82 0.21 -5.28
N CYS A 130 4.13 1.47 -5.53
CA CYS A 130 5.48 1.97 -5.81
C CYS A 130 5.62 3.44 -5.40
N PHE A 131 6.86 3.94 -5.33
CA PHE A 131 7.17 5.33 -5.00
C PHE A 131 8.22 5.92 -5.95
N SER A 132 8.35 7.27 -5.98
CA SER A 132 9.22 7.98 -6.92
C SER A 132 10.70 7.80 -6.63
N GLY A 133 11.09 7.93 -5.39
CA GLY A 133 12.48 8.05 -4.92
C GLY A 133 12.86 9.48 -4.55
N VAL A 134 14.00 9.62 -3.86
CA VAL A 134 14.56 10.89 -3.42
C VAL A 134 15.13 11.66 -4.61
N LEU A 135 14.94 12.98 -4.65
CA LEU A 135 15.56 13.85 -5.65
C LEU A 135 17.10 13.71 -5.57
N PRO A 136 17.78 13.32 -6.67
CA PRO A 136 19.23 13.20 -6.67
C PRO A 136 19.93 14.54 -6.36
N PRO A 137 20.98 14.55 -5.57
CA PRO A 137 21.70 15.78 -5.23
C PRO A 137 22.16 16.55 -6.47
N GLY A 138 21.84 17.84 -6.54
CA GLY A 138 22.21 18.73 -7.65
C GLY A 138 21.37 18.57 -8.93
N GLU A 139 20.42 17.66 -8.95
CA GLU A 139 19.50 17.51 -10.09
C GLU A 139 18.41 18.59 -10.04
N PRO A 140 18.14 19.32 -11.13
CA PRO A 140 17.00 20.22 -11.20
C PRO A 140 15.68 19.45 -11.04
N GLU A 141 14.79 19.94 -10.19
CA GLU A 141 13.53 19.30 -9.87
C GLU A 141 12.68 18.99 -11.11
N GLU A 142 12.58 19.94 -12.04
CA GLU A 142 11.84 19.75 -13.30
C GLU A 142 12.41 18.63 -14.17
N THR A 143 13.72 18.40 -14.12
CA THR A 143 14.35 17.28 -14.81
C THR A 143 13.98 15.96 -14.16
N ALA A 144 13.94 15.91 -12.84
CA ALA A 144 13.52 14.74 -12.09
C ALA A 144 12.04 14.40 -12.32
N TRP A 145 11.14 15.40 -12.38
CA TRP A 145 9.73 15.20 -12.68
C TRP A 145 9.50 14.64 -14.10
N ARG A 146 10.20 15.16 -15.10
CA ARG A 146 10.15 14.60 -16.48
C ARG A 146 10.65 13.16 -16.49
N ARG A 147 11.77 12.90 -15.82
CA ARG A 147 12.34 11.56 -15.70
C ARG A 147 11.40 10.58 -15.00
N LEU A 148 10.70 11.02 -13.95
CA LEU A 148 9.68 10.21 -13.28
C LEU A 148 8.54 9.85 -14.24
N ALA A 149 8.02 10.81 -15.00
CA ALA A 149 6.96 10.56 -15.97
C ALA A 149 7.43 9.58 -17.07
N ASP A 150 8.63 9.78 -17.63
CA ASP A 150 9.21 8.93 -18.67
C ASP A 150 9.44 7.49 -18.22
N THR A 151 9.74 7.28 -16.93
CA THR A 151 10.02 5.93 -16.38
C THR A 151 8.77 5.23 -15.89
N ILE A 152 7.81 5.95 -15.33
CA ILE A 152 6.59 5.36 -14.76
C ILE A 152 5.52 5.09 -15.83
N GLY A 153 5.46 5.89 -16.89
CA GLY A 153 4.50 5.74 -17.99
C GLY A 153 4.44 4.32 -18.55
N PRO A 154 5.57 3.76 -19.03
CA PRO A 154 5.60 2.37 -19.52
C PRO A 154 5.18 1.30 -18.50
N VAL A 155 5.43 1.54 -17.21
CA VAL A 155 4.99 0.63 -16.13
C VAL A 155 3.49 0.73 -15.93
N ALA A 156 2.91 1.94 -16.00
CA ALA A 156 1.46 2.14 -15.92
C ALA A 156 0.74 1.48 -17.11
N ASP A 157 1.30 1.56 -18.31
CA ASP A 157 0.77 0.89 -19.50
C ASP A 157 0.80 -0.64 -19.34
N ALA A 158 1.90 -1.19 -18.84
CA ALA A 158 2.02 -2.61 -18.56
C ALA A 158 1.04 -3.07 -17.47
N ALA A 159 0.83 -2.27 -16.43
CA ALA A 159 -0.15 -2.54 -15.38
C ALA A 159 -1.58 -2.53 -15.95
N ALA A 160 -1.92 -1.56 -16.80
CA ALA A 160 -3.20 -1.49 -17.52
C ALA A 160 -3.45 -2.75 -18.35
N ALA A 161 -2.46 -3.18 -19.13
CA ALA A 161 -2.54 -4.38 -19.96
C ALA A 161 -2.71 -5.67 -19.13
N ALA A 162 -2.20 -5.69 -17.90
CA ALA A 162 -2.32 -6.81 -16.97
C ALA A 162 -3.60 -6.76 -16.11
N GLY A 163 -4.43 -5.71 -16.22
CA GLY A 163 -5.62 -5.51 -15.39
C GLY A 163 -5.32 -5.16 -13.93
N VAL A 164 -4.13 -4.61 -13.66
CA VAL A 164 -3.65 -4.22 -12.33
C VAL A 164 -3.49 -2.70 -12.27
N ALA A 165 -3.77 -2.06 -11.15
CA ALA A 165 -3.46 -0.65 -10.96
C ALA A 165 -1.99 -0.47 -10.50
N LEU A 166 -1.27 0.49 -11.09
CA LEU A 166 -0.02 0.98 -10.54
C LEU A 166 -0.35 2.08 -9.53
N ALA A 167 -0.23 1.79 -8.25
CA ALA A 167 -0.60 2.68 -7.15
C ALA A 167 0.63 3.41 -6.61
N VAL A 168 0.83 4.66 -7.04
CA VAL A 168 1.96 5.48 -6.61
C VAL A 168 1.69 6.03 -5.23
N GLU A 169 2.69 5.91 -4.36
CA GLU A 169 2.65 6.38 -2.98
C GLU A 169 3.40 7.70 -2.84
N PRO A 170 2.73 8.74 -2.31
CA PRO A 170 3.39 9.92 -1.81
C PRO A 170 4.21 9.57 -0.55
N GLU A 171 5.53 9.68 -0.64
CA GLU A 171 6.46 9.26 0.40
C GLU A 171 7.21 10.46 0.98
N PRO A 172 7.16 10.71 2.30
CA PRO A 172 7.89 11.80 2.93
C PRO A 172 9.38 11.78 2.59
N GLY A 173 9.90 12.91 2.08
CA GLY A 173 11.30 13.05 1.66
C GLY A 173 11.58 12.59 0.23
N HIS A 174 10.63 12.04 -0.49
CA HIS A 174 10.77 11.73 -1.91
C HIS A 174 10.38 12.94 -2.80
N LEU A 175 10.66 12.85 -4.11
CA LEU A 175 10.26 13.87 -5.09
C LEU A 175 8.73 14.02 -5.12
N LEU A 176 8.01 12.90 -5.14
CA LEU A 176 6.57 12.87 -4.99
C LEU A 176 6.27 12.56 -3.52
N ALA A 177 6.06 13.62 -2.72
CA ALA A 177 5.94 13.51 -1.27
C ALA A 177 4.51 13.63 -0.75
N ASP A 178 3.59 14.21 -1.54
CA ASP A 178 2.24 14.57 -1.11
C ASP A 178 1.20 14.37 -2.23
N LEU A 179 -0.07 14.63 -1.92
CA LEU A 179 -1.18 14.52 -2.88
C LEU A 179 -1.05 15.52 -4.04
N ALA A 180 -0.46 16.69 -3.82
CA ALA A 180 -0.21 17.65 -4.91
C ALA A 180 0.78 17.10 -5.92
N GLY A 181 1.86 16.44 -5.45
CA GLY A 181 2.82 15.73 -6.28
C GLY A 181 2.17 14.58 -7.07
N PHE A 182 1.26 13.83 -6.46
CA PHE A 182 0.50 12.79 -7.16
C PHE A 182 -0.33 13.37 -8.32
N HIS A 183 -1.04 14.46 -8.09
CA HIS A 183 -1.82 15.14 -9.15
C HIS A 183 -0.94 15.70 -10.25
N ARG A 184 0.24 16.25 -9.90
CA ARG A 184 1.24 16.70 -10.87
C ARG A 184 1.68 15.56 -11.79
N LEU A 185 1.99 14.39 -11.22
CA LEU A 185 2.38 13.20 -12.01
C LEU A 185 1.25 12.75 -12.93
N ARG A 186 0.03 12.64 -12.41
CA ARG A 186 -1.14 12.26 -13.23
C ARG A 186 -1.33 13.18 -14.42
N THR A 187 -1.30 14.49 -14.19
CA THR A 187 -1.44 15.50 -15.26
C THR A 187 -0.34 15.34 -16.30
N ALA A 188 0.91 15.14 -15.88
CA ALA A 188 2.04 14.95 -16.80
C ALA A 188 1.90 13.70 -17.68
N LEU A 189 1.19 12.67 -17.20
CA LEU A 189 0.93 11.42 -17.92
C LEU A 189 -0.41 11.40 -18.69
N GLY A 190 -1.18 12.50 -18.67
CA GLY A 190 -2.48 12.56 -19.34
C GLY A 190 -3.58 11.78 -18.63
N ASP A 191 -3.53 11.70 -17.32
CA ASP A 191 -4.54 11.08 -16.44
C ASP A 191 -4.87 9.60 -16.76
N PRO A 192 -3.87 8.70 -16.87
CA PRO A 192 -4.13 7.32 -17.22
C PRO A 192 -4.95 6.61 -16.14
N ALA A 193 -5.95 5.82 -16.56
CA ALA A 193 -6.88 5.14 -15.66
C ALA A 193 -6.21 4.11 -14.74
N ALA A 194 -5.12 3.47 -15.21
CA ALA A 194 -4.36 2.47 -14.45
C ALA A 194 -3.41 3.08 -13.42
N LEU A 195 -3.16 4.41 -13.46
CA LEU A 195 -2.37 5.09 -12.45
C LEU A 195 -3.26 5.46 -11.27
N GLY A 196 -3.13 4.71 -10.19
CA GLY A 196 -3.80 4.92 -8.93
C GLY A 196 -2.89 5.48 -7.85
N LEU A 197 -3.47 5.65 -6.68
CA LEU A 197 -2.83 6.14 -5.46
C LEU A 197 -2.75 5.02 -4.42
N THR A 198 -1.57 4.80 -3.85
CA THR A 198 -1.44 4.23 -2.51
C THR A 198 -1.55 5.39 -1.53
N LEU A 199 -2.60 5.38 -0.73
CA LEU A 199 -2.81 6.39 0.31
C LEU A 199 -2.33 5.83 1.64
N ASP A 200 -1.16 6.28 2.07
CA ASP A 200 -0.65 6.02 3.40
C ASP A 200 -1.22 7.04 4.38
N ILE A 201 -1.91 6.54 5.41
CA ILE A 201 -2.60 7.37 6.41
C ILE A 201 -1.61 8.09 7.33
N GLY A 202 -0.49 7.43 7.66
CA GLY A 202 0.60 8.04 8.42
C GLY A 202 1.27 9.16 7.63
N HIS A 203 1.52 8.97 6.33
CA HIS A 203 2.09 10.02 5.49
C HIS A 203 1.15 11.24 5.36
N CYS A 204 -0.17 11.01 5.31
CA CYS A 204 -1.14 12.11 5.40
C CYS A 204 -1.00 12.87 6.73
N GLN A 205 -0.87 12.18 7.86
CA GLN A 205 -0.63 12.81 9.15
C GLN A 205 0.70 13.56 9.17
N CYS A 206 1.74 12.99 8.58
CA CYS A 206 3.08 13.55 8.57
C CYS A 206 3.15 14.89 7.82
N LEU A 207 2.65 14.95 6.59
CA LEU A 207 2.94 16.03 5.65
C LEU A 207 1.71 16.84 5.20
N GLU A 208 0.54 16.23 5.07
CA GLU A 208 -0.61 16.92 4.50
C GLU A 208 -1.14 18.01 5.46
N PRO A 209 -1.48 19.20 4.96
CA PRO A 209 -2.04 20.25 5.81
C PRO A 209 -3.42 19.88 6.37
N ALA A 210 -4.16 19.05 5.66
CA ALA A 210 -5.48 18.55 6.06
C ALA A 210 -5.38 17.31 6.95
N PRO A 211 -6.34 17.05 7.85
CA PRO A 211 -6.38 15.82 8.62
C PRO A 211 -6.51 14.58 7.70
N PRO A 212 -5.98 13.39 8.12
CA PRO A 212 -6.00 12.18 7.30
C PRO A 212 -7.38 11.80 6.76
N ALA A 213 -8.46 11.93 7.54
CA ALA A 213 -9.83 11.69 7.07
C ALA A 213 -10.27 12.61 5.92
N ALA A 214 -9.78 13.85 5.87
CA ALA A 214 -10.03 14.76 4.76
C ALA A 214 -9.21 14.36 3.52
N CYS A 215 -7.96 13.90 3.71
CA CYS A 215 -7.12 13.35 2.64
C CYS A 215 -7.78 12.13 1.99
N VAL A 216 -8.34 11.20 2.79
CA VAL A 216 -9.11 10.05 2.29
C VAL A 216 -10.25 10.49 1.38
N ARG A 217 -11.07 11.45 1.83
CA ARG A 217 -12.20 11.95 1.03
C ARG A 217 -11.74 12.62 -0.26
N ALA A 218 -10.73 13.46 -0.19
CA ALA A 218 -10.19 14.17 -1.35
C ALA A 218 -9.56 13.23 -2.38
N ALA A 219 -8.86 12.20 -1.93
CA ALA A 219 -8.14 11.26 -2.78
C ALA A 219 -9.01 10.10 -3.31
N ALA A 220 -10.23 9.91 -2.81
CA ALA A 220 -11.09 8.75 -3.05
C ALA A 220 -11.16 8.25 -4.50
N PRO A 221 -11.28 9.10 -5.54
CA PRO A 221 -11.37 8.64 -6.93
C PRO A 221 -10.15 7.84 -7.40
N TRP A 222 -9.00 8.09 -6.80
CA TRP A 222 -7.72 7.53 -7.24
C TRP A 222 -7.17 6.45 -6.33
N VAL A 223 -7.68 6.30 -5.11
CA VAL A 223 -7.17 5.32 -4.13
C VAL A 223 -7.38 3.89 -4.67
N ARG A 224 -6.28 3.13 -4.75
CA ARG A 224 -6.28 1.73 -5.14
C ARG A 224 -5.69 0.82 -4.06
N HIS A 225 -4.87 1.39 -3.17
CA HIS A 225 -4.31 0.73 -2.00
C HIS A 225 -4.28 1.72 -0.83
N VAL A 226 -4.39 1.20 0.38
CA VAL A 226 -4.31 2.01 1.62
C VAL A 226 -3.31 1.34 2.55
N GLN A 227 -2.36 2.12 3.06
CA GLN A 227 -1.50 1.75 4.16
C GLN A 227 -1.92 2.51 5.41
N ILE A 228 -1.75 1.89 6.57
CA ILE A 228 -2.23 2.45 7.84
C ILE A 228 -1.35 1.99 9.01
N GLU A 229 -0.87 2.95 9.77
CA GLU A 229 -0.17 2.83 11.03
C GLU A 229 -0.37 4.14 11.80
N ASP A 230 0.22 4.27 12.97
CA ASP A 230 0.21 5.56 13.67
C ASP A 230 1.45 6.39 13.32
N MET A 231 1.32 7.71 13.38
CA MET A 231 2.39 8.66 13.04
C MET A 231 2.17 10.00 13.71
N ARG A 232 3.26 10.76 13.91
CA ARG A 232 3.22 12.13 14.43
C ARG A 232 3.38 13.17 13.32
N ARG A 233 2.81 14.33 13.54
CA ARG A 233 2.96 15.47 12.62
C ARG A 233 4.44 15.82 12.42
N GLY A 234 4.89 15.87 11.15
CA GLY A 234 6.25 16.25 10.78
C GLY A 234 7.33 15.19 11.07
N VAL A 235 6.96 14.00 11.56
CA VAL A 235 7.92 12.94 11.88
C VAL A 235 7.54 11.67 11.12
N HIS A 236 8.36 11.30 10.13
CA HIS A 236 8.16 10.09 9.33
C HIS A 236 8.66 8.85 10.10
N GLU A 237 7.78 8.28 10.90
CA GLU A 237 8.05 7.10 11.70
C GLU A 237 6.79 6.24 11.83
N HIS A 238 6.83 5.01 11.30
CA HIS A 238 5.71 4.07 11.39
C HIS A 238 5.61 3.53 12.82
N LEU A 239 4.62 3.98 13.54
CA LEU A 239 4.40 3.65 14.96
C LEU A 239 3.27 2.63 15.13
N PRO A 240 3.35 1.77 16.16
CA PRO A 240 2.20 1.01 16.60
C PRO A 240 1.02 1.94 16.92
N PHE A 241 -0.19 1.45 16.73
CA PHE A 241 -1.41 2.21 17.00
C PHE A 241 -1.50 2.64 18.46
N GLY A 242 -1.72 3.93 18.70
CA GLY A 242 -1.78 4.58 20.00
C GLY A 242 -0.47 5.25 20.44
N ASP A 243 0.62 5.09 19.68
CA ASP A 243 1.91 5.73 19.97
C ASP A 243 2.12 7.04 19.18
N GLY A 244 1.23 7.33 18.24
CA GLY A 244 1.22 8.53 17.41
C GLY A 244 0.11 9.53 17.77
N GLU A 245 -0.41 10.23 16.75
CA GLU A 245 -1.37 11.34 16.93
C GLU A 245 -2.63 11.20 16.05
N ILE A 246 -2.80 10.07 15.35
CA ILE A 246 -3.90 9.91 14.39
C ILE A 246 -5.20 9.58 15.12
N ASP A 247 -6.27 10.34 14.80
CA ASP A 247 -7.64 10.01 15.18
C ASP A 247 -8.23 9.03 14.14
N PHE A 248 -8.25 7.73 14.47
CA PHE A 248 -8.61 6.67 13.52
C PHE A 248 -10.10 6.52 13.21
N PRO A 249 -11.05 6.68 14.15
CA PRO A 249 -12.47 6.53 13.83
C PRO A 249 -12.94 7.38 12.64
N PRO A 250 -12.62 8.69 12.52
CA PRO A 250 -12.97 9.48 11.33
C PRO A 250 -12.29 9.02 10.04
N VAL A 251 -11.08 8.43 10.12
CA VAL A 251 -10.37 7.90 8.95
C VAL A 251 -11.08 6.66 8.42
N LEU A 252 -11.42 5.71 9.30
CA LEU A 252 -12.12 4.48 8.93
C LEU A 252 -13.53 4.76 8.42
N GLU A 253 -14.23 5.73 9.03
CA GLU A 253 -15.50 6.23 8.52
C GLU A 253 -15.37 6.78 7.10
N ALA A 254 -14.36 7.64 6.85
CA ALA A 254 -14.12 8.23 5.53
C ALA A 254 -13.83 7.15 4.48
N LEU A 255 -13.02 6.13 4.79
CA LEU A 255 -12.75 5.00 3.90
C LEU A 255 -14.05 4.24 3.55
N ARG A 256 -14.92 4.00 4.52
CA ARG A 256 -16.22 3.36 4.30
C ARG A 256 -17.16 4.23 3.47
N ALA A 257 -17.26 5.51 3.81
CA ALA A 257 -18.14 6.47 3.16
C ALA A 257 -17.76 6.71 1.69
N THR A 258 -16.47 6.67 1.35
CA THR A 258 -15.99 6.77 -0.04
C THR A 258 -16.20 5.49 -0.86
N GLY A 259 -16.67 4.43 -0.23
CA GLY A 259 -16.93 3.16 -0.90
C GLY A 259 -15.66 2.34 -1.18
N TYR A 260 -14.57 2.60 -0.48
CA TYR A 260 -13.34 1.81 -0.63
C TYR A 260 -13.61 0.32 -0.32
N ARG A 261 -13.12 -0.59 -1.19
CA ARG A 261 -13.32 -2.05 -1.07
C ARG A 261 -12.01 -2.83 -1.08
N GLY A 262 -10.89 -2.13 -1.24
CA GLY A 262 -9.56 -2.74 -1.20
C GLY A 262 -9.14 -3.17 0.21
N LEU A 263 -7.92 -3.63 0.32
CA LEU A 263 -7.30 -3.95 1.59
C LEU A 263 -6.74 -2.67 2.24
N VAL A 264 -6.93 -2.55 3.56
CA VAL A 264 -6.28 -1.54 4.41
C VAL A 264 -5.13 -2.25 5.11
N GLY A 265 -3.92 -2.03 4.62
CA GLY A 265 -2.71 -2.75 5.04
C GLY A 265 -1.99 -2.06 6.19
N VAL A 266 -1.83 -2.73 7.31
CA VAL A 266 -0.99 -2.24 8.43
C VAL A 266 0.47 -2.28 8.00
N GLU A 267 1.19 -1.14 8.12
CA GLU A 267 2.59 -1.03 7.76
C GLU A 267 3.49 -0.71 8.97
N LEU A 268 4.14 -1.74 9.51
CA LEU A 268 5.08 -1.62 10.63
C LEU A 268 6.46 -2.22 10.29
N PRO A 269 7.18 -1.67 9.29
CA PRO A 269 8.34 -2.32 8.67
C PRO A 269 9.58 -2.40 9.57
N ARG A 270 9.59 -1.70 10.71
CA ARG A 270 10.72 -1.71 11.67
C ARG A 270 10.48 -2.61 12.88
N HIS A 271 9.34 -3.32 12.93
CA HIS A 271 8.85 -3.99 14.12
C HIS A 271 8.75 -5.52 13.95
N SER A 272 9.45 -6.10 12.96
CA SER A 272 9.40 -7.54 12.67
C SER A 272 9.79 -8.41 13.88
N HIS A 273 10.68 -7.92 14.74
CA HIS A 273 11.07 -8.59 16.00
C HIS A 273 9.89 -8.82 16.98
N ALA A 274 8.81 -8.09 16.85
CA ALA A 274 7.57 -8.24 17.62
C ALA A 274 6.36 -8.44 16.70
N GLY A 275 6.57 -8.89 15.48
CA GLY A 275 5.55 -8.97 14.43
C GLY A 275 4.25 -9.66 14.83
N PRO A 276 4.27 -10.87 15.42
CA PRO A 276 3.05 -11.59 15.81
C PRO A 276 2.20 -10.85 16.86
N GLU A 277 2.84 -10.24 17.86
CA GLU A 277 2.15 -9.46 18.90
C GLU A 277 1.54 -8.20 18.30
N LEU A 278 2.28 -7.50 17.45
CA LEU A 278 1.83 -6.26 16.83
C LEU A 278 0.74 -6.52 15.79
N ALA A 279 0.82 -7.59 15.03
CA ALA A 279 -0.26 -7.96 14.11
C ALA A 279 -1.58 -8.21 14.88
N ARG A 280 -1.52 -8.92 16.03
CA ARG A 280 -2.71 -9.14 16.87
C ARG A 280 -3.23 -7.83 17.47
N ALA A 281 -2.34 -6.98 17.98
CA ALA A 281 -2.71 -5.72 18.60
C ALA A 281 -3.31 -4.75 17.59
N SER A 282 -2.71 -4.65 16.39
CA SER A 282 -3.16 -3.79 15.30
C SER A 282 -4.57 -4.13 14.82
N LEU A 283 -4.84 -5.42 14.57
CA LEU A 283 -6.18 -5.82 14.10
C LEU A 283 -7.24 -5.52 15.15
N ARG A 284 -6.96 -5.79 16.44
CA ARG A 284 -7.87 -5.48 17.52
C ARG A 284 -8.17 -3.99 17.60
N PHE A 285 -7.11 -3.15 17.58
CA PHE A 285 -7.26 -1.70 17.58
C PHE A 285 -8.12 -1.19 16.42
N LEU A 286 -7.84 -1.64 15.20
CA LEU A 286 -8.59 -1.22 14.02
C LEU A 286 -10.06 -1.65 14.07
N ARG A 287 -10.36 -2.87 14.55
CA ARG A 287 -11.75 -3.32 14.72
C ARG A 287 -12.47 -2.55 15.83
N ASP A 288 -11.79 -2.15 16.90
CA ASP A 288 -12.35 -1.31 17.96
C ASP A 288 -12.64 0.10 17.43
N ALA A 289 -11.70 0.71 16.69
CA ALA A 289 -11.88 2.01 16.06
C ALA A 289 -13.00 2.01 15.00
N GLU A 290 -13.15 0.92 14.24
CA GLU A 290 -14.23 0.76 13.26
C GLU A 290 -15.62 0.70 13.94
N ARG A 291 -15.72 0.03 15.09
CA ARG A 291 -16.95 0.01 15.90
C ARG A 291 -17.28 1.40 16.44
N ALA A 292 -16.30 2.10 17.01
CA ALA A 292 -16.48 3.46 17.50
C ALA A 292 -16.95 4.44 16.40
N ALA A 293 -16.40 4.32 15.18
CA ALA A 293 -16.83 5.08 14.02
C ALA A 293 -18.32 4.83 13.67
N SER A 294 -18.77 3.58 13.81
CA SER A 294 -20.16 3.19 13.50
C SER A 294 -21.16 3.72 14.54
N GLU A 295 -20.78 3.77 15.82
CA GLU A 295 -21.60 4.27 16.90
C GLU A 295 -21.70 5.80 16.92
N GLY A 296 -20.63 6.51 16.53
CA GLY A 296 -20.58 7.96 16.44
C GLY A 296 -21.48 8.53 15.31
N GLY A 297 -21.62 7.78 14.20
CA GLY A 297 -22.47 8.17 13.06
C GLY A 297 -23.99 8.11 13.32
N ILE A 298 -24.43 7.52 14.42
CA ILE A 298 -25.86 7.39 14.77
C ILE A 298 -26.36 8.59 15.59
N ARG A 299 -25.48 9.51 15.99
CA ARG A 299 -25.82 10.63 16.89
C ARG A 299 -25.98 12.00 16.19
N CYS A 300 -26.17 12.05 14.88
CA CYS A 300 -26.44 13.30 14.16
C CYS A 300 -27.86 13.32 13.59
#